data_5e6d2194fd6b42166caa1dbe5dc64d71
#
_entry.id   5e6d2194fd6b42166caa1dbe5dc64d71
#
_cell.length_a   1.000
_cell.length_b   1.000
_cell.length_c   1.000
_cell.angle_alpha   90.00
_cell.angle_beta   90.00
_cell.angle_gamma   90.00
#
_symmetry.space_group_name_H-M   'P 1'
#
loop_
_entity.id
_entity.type
_entity.pdbx_description
1 polymer ?
#
loop_
_entity_poly.entity_id
_entity_poly.type
_entity_poly.pdbx_seq_one_letter_code
_entity_poly.pdbx_strand_id
1 'polypeptide(L)'
;MKKVLSDIKLKQELTILANSINLRCEKIGGGITFICVLNGGFMFFSDLVKLIKYPIKIDFIQCKSYNDMQQQELEITKDIDSDIRDHSVFIVDDILDSGNTMKHLQTHLGAERHGAKNIFTVTAIHKENVDFPLNYYIYKQPENVNPWYVGYGMDDKGYNRNLNSINAV
;
A
#
# COMPACT_ATOMS: atom_id res chain seq x y z
N MET A 1 -14.32 14.76 -12.89
CA MET A 1 -13.38 13.64 -12.67
C MET A 1 -12.90 13.09 -14.00
N LYS A 2 -11.60 12.98 -14.18
CA LYS A 2 -10.97 12.33 -15.36
C LYS A 2 -10.55 10.91 -14.97
N LYS A 3 -11.00 9.89 -15.71
CA LYS A 3 -10.61 8.50 -15.45
C LYS A 3 -9.13 8.30 -15.76
N VAL A 4 -8.37 7.80 -14.78
CA VAL A 4 -6.93 7.48 -14.90
C VAL A 4 -6.74 5.99 -15.17
N LEU A 5 -7.35 5.13 -14.35
CA LEU A 5 -7.39 3.69 -14.57
C LEU A 5 -8.84 3.19 -14.50
N SER A 6 -9.28 2.53 -15.56
CA SER A 6 -10.58 1.84 -15.57
C SER A 6 -10.51 0.56 -14.73
N ASP A 7 -11.66 0.04 -14.30
CA ASP A 7 -11.79 -1.27 -13.63
C ASP A 7 -11.10 -2.40 -14.42
N ILE A 8 -11.28 -2.45 -15.74
CA ILE A 8 -10.64 -3.45 -16.59
C ILE A 8 -9.12 -3.32 -16.54
N LYS A 9 -8.60 -2.09 -16.66
CA LYS A 9 -7.14 -1.85 -16.63
C LYS A 9 -6.55 -2.16 -15.26
N LEU A 10 -7.24 -1.78 -14.19
CA LEU A 10 -6.86 -2.13 -12.81
C LEU A 10 -6.71 -3.64 -12.64
N LYS A 11 -7.68 -4.42 -13.08
CA LYS A 11 -7.65 -5.89 -12.97
C LYS A 11 -6.50 -6.50 -13.76
N GLN A 12 -6.19 -5.96 -14.95
CA GLN A 12 -5.05 -6.41 -15.75
C GLN A 12 -3.72 -6.14 -15.04
N GLU A 13 -3.49 -4.90 -14.60
CA GLU A 13 -2.25 -4.52 -13.91
C GLU A 13 -2.10 -5.25 -12.58
N LEU A 14 -3.20 -5.42 -11.85
CA LEU A 14 -3.21 -6.18 -10.60
C LEU A 14 -2.79 -7.64 -10.80
N THR A 15 -3.25 -8.27 -11.89
CA THR A 15 -2.85 -9.64 -12.22
C THR A 15 -1.36 -9.74 -12.51
N ILE A 16 -0.79 -8.79 -13.25
CA ILE A 16 0.64 -8.74 -13.54
C ILE A 16 1.44 -8.56 -12.24
N LEU A 17 1.01 -7.62 -11.40
CA LEU A 17 1.62 -7.37 -10.09
C LEU A 17 1.59 -8.61 -9.20
N ALA A 18 0.41 -9.23 -9.07
CA ALA A 18 0.24 -10.42 -8.23
C ALA A 18 1.11 -11.59 -8.69
N ASN A 19 1.29 -11.79 -10.00
CA ASN A 19 2.20 -12.80 -10.53
C ASN A 19 3.66 -12.54 -10.10
N SER A 20 4.11 -11.29 -10.17
CA SER A 20 5.47 -10.92 -9.73
C SER A 20 5.65 -11.13 -8.23
N ILE A 21 4.63 -10.81 -7.43
CA ILE A 21 4.65 -11.02 -5.98
C ILE A 21 4.60 -12.52 -5.64
N ASN A 22 3.80 -13.33 -6.34
CA ASN A 22 3.77 -14.78 -6.15
C ASN A 22 5.15 -15.42 -6.34
N LEU A 23 5.86 -15.06 -7.42
CA LEU A 23 7.24 -15.52 -7.65
C LEU A 23 8.18 -15.08 -6.53
N ARG A 24 7.99 -13.89 -5.99
CA ARG A 24 8.76 -13.41 -4.84
C ARG A 24 8.46 -14.23 -3.58
N CYS A 25 7.18 -14.50 -3.30
CA CYS A 25 6.76 -15.29 -2.15
C CYS A 25 7.34 -16.73 -2.20
N GLU A 26 7.27 -17.38 -3.34
CA GLU A 26 7.84 -18.70 -3.56
C GLU A 26 9.37 -18.71 -3.31
N LYS A 27 10.08 -17.69 -3.80
CA LYS A 27 11.53 -17.57 -3.63
C LYS A 27 11.94 -17.30 -2.18
N ILE A 28 11.16 -16.51 -1.44
CA ILE A 28 11.43 -16.17 -0.04
C ILE A 28 11.19 -17.41 0.84
N GLY A 29 10.04 -18.07 0.66
CA GLY A 29 9.56 -19.15 1.54
C GLY A 29 9.27 -18.68 2.96
N GLY A 30 8.82 -19.58 3.83
CA GLY A 30 8.59 -19.29 5.25
C GLY A 30 7.36 -18.44 5.53
N GLY A 31 7.34 -17.74 6.66
CA GLY A 31 6.23 -16.89 7.08
C GLY A 31 6.13 -15.61 6.26
N ILE A 32 4.97 -15.37 5.66
CA ILE A 32 4.68 -14.16 4.90
C ILE A 32 3.41 -13.50 5.43
N THR A 33 3.48 -12.20 5.69
CA THR A 33 2.35 -11.39 6.15
C THR A 33 2.14 -10.19 5.23
N PHE A 34 0.90 -9.99 4.82
CA PHE A 34 0.48 -8.78 4.11
C PHE A 34 -0.22 -7.85 5.08
N ILE A 35 0.19 -6.59 5.12
CA ILE A 35 -0.36 -5.57 6.01
C ILE A 35 -0.98 -4.47 5.17
N CYS A 36 -2.30 -4.28 5.33
CA CYS A 36 -3.04 -3.20 4.67
C CYS A 36 -2.93 -1.90 5.46
N VAL A 37 -2.55 -0.82 4.82
CA VAL A 37 -2.65 0.52 5.39
C VAL A 37 -4.07 1.06 5.21
N LEU A 38 -4.74 1.30 6.31
CA LEU A 38 -6.12 1.80 6.32
C LEU A 38 -6.13 3.34 6.33
N ASN A 39 -7.13 3.99 5.72
CA ASN A 39 -8.30 3.38 5.05
C ASN A 39 -8.10 3.24 3.53
N GLY A 40 -7.22 4.02 2.90
CA GLY A 40 -7.11 4.14 1.45
C GLY A 40 -6.78 2.81 0.75
N GLY A 41 -5.88 2.02 1.31
CA GLY A 41 -5.38 0.78 0.72
C GLY A 41 -6.35 -0.38 0.67
N PHE A 42 -7.51 -0.32 1.35
CA PHE A 42 -8.34 -1.51 1.61
C PHE A 42 -8.90 -2.19 0.35
N MET A 43 -9.30 -1.45 -0.69
CA MET A 43 -9.83 -2.04 -1.92
C MET A 43 -8.73 -2.70 -2.74
N PHE A 44 -7.62 -1.99 -2.92
CA PHE A 44 -6.45 -2.52 -3.60
C PHE A 44 -5.91 -3.77 -2.89
N PHE A 45 -5.79 -3.72 -1.57
CA PHE A 45 -5.38 -4.84 -0.73
C PHE A 45 -6.31 -6.05 -0.90
N SER A 46 -7.62 -5.84 -0.77
CA SER A 46 -8.62 -6.91 -0.88
C SER A 46 -8.53 -7.64 -2.22
N ASP A 47 -8.33 -6.92 -3.31
CA ASP A 47 -8.22 -7.53 -4.63
C ASP A 47 -6.86 -8.20 -4.85
N LEU A 48 -5.77 -7.61 -4.34
CA LEU A 48 -4.44 -8.17 -4.45
C LEU A 48 -4.32 -9.52 -3.72
N VAL A 49 -4.73 -9.59 -2.45
CA VAL A 49 -4.53 -10.81 -1.63
C VAL A 49 -5.30 -12.02 -2.16
N LYS A 50 -6.43 -11.80 -2.86
CA LYS A 50 -7.18 -12.87 -3.54
C LYS A 50 -6.41 -13.52 -4.69
N LEU A 51 -5.42 -12.84 -5.26
CA LEU A 51 -4.58 -13.32 -6.35
C LEU A 51 -3.26 -13.93 -5.86
N ILE A 52 -2.96 -13.81 -4.58
CA ILE A 52 -1.76 -14.43 -3.99
C ILE A 52 -2.03 -15.92 -3.77
N LYS A 53 -1.16 -16.77 -4.33
CA LYS A 53 -1.28 -18.23 -4.28
C LYS A 53 -0.53 -18.84 -3.11
N TYR A 54 0.47 -18.13 -2.59
CA TYR A 54 1.25 -18.58 -1.43
C TYR A 54 0.42 -18.43 -0.15
N PRO A 55 0.52 -19.33 0.83
CA PRO A 55 -0.14 -19.18 2.14
C PRO A 55 0.39 -17.94 2.85
N ILE A 56 -0.50 -17.00 3.16
CA ILE A 56 -0.16 -15.73 3.79
C ILE A 56 -1.01 -15.47 5.03
N LYS A 57 -0.45 -14.71 5.98
CA LYS A 57 -1.25 -14.00 6.98
C LYS A 57 -1.64 -12.63 6.43
N ILE A 58 -2.77 -12.10 6.88
CA ILE A 58 -3.19 -10.73 6.59
C ILE A 58 -3.44 -9.97 7.88
N ASP A 59 -3.08 -8.68 7.90
CA ASP A 59 -3.32 -7.80 9.01
C ASP A 59 -3.56 -6.37 8.52
N PHE A 60 -3.89 -5.46 9.43
CA PHE A 60 -4.26 -4.09 9.13
C PHE A 60 -3.56 -3.14 10.10
N ILE A 61 -3.04 -2.05 9.55
CA ILE A 61 -2.46 -0.95 10.31
C ILE A 61 -3.12 0.36 9.90
N GLN A 62 -3.27 1.29 10.84
CA GLN A 62 -3.82 2.61 10.53
C GLN A 62 -2.91 3.70 11.05
N CYS A 63 -2.56 4.62 10.16
CA CYS A 63 -1.81 5.83 10.49
C CYS A 63 -2.66 7.07 10.25
N LYS A 64 -2.49 8.07 11.10
CA LYS A 64 -3.03 9.42 10.90
C LYS A 64 -1.89 10.42 10.95
N SER A 65 -1.93 11.40 10.06
CA SER A 65 -1.06 12.56 10.13
C SER A 65 -1.76 13.66 10.93
N TYR A 66 -1.09 14.15 11.96
CA TYR A 66 -1.50 15.35 12.68
C TYR A 66 -0.67 16.53 12.16
N ASN A 67 -1.38 17.55 11.70
CA ASN A 67 -0.76 18.84 11.35
C ASN A 67 -0.67 19.69 12.63
N ASP A 68 0.40 19.58 13.39
CA ASP A 68 0.75 20.62 14.35
C ASP A 68 1.64 21.66 13.67
N MET A 69 1.60 22.90 14.12
CA MET A 69 2.20 24.07 13.41
C MET A 69 3.71 23.97 13.14
N GLN A 70 4.39 22.90 13.57
CA GLN A 70 5.84 22.73 13.41
C GLN A 70 6.32 21.37 12.90
N GLN A 71 5.51 20.30 12.94
CA GLN A 71 5.91 18.99 12.40
C GLN A 71 4.67 18.17 11.97
N GLN A 72 4.79 17.48 10.82
CA GLN A 72 3.86 16.40 10.48
C GLN A 72 4.29 15.15 11.24
N GLU A 73 3.65 14.88 12.36
CA GLU A 73 3.82 13.61 13.06
C GLU A 73 2.82 12.57 12.55
N LEU A 74 3.33 11.37 12.28
CA LEU A 74 2.51 10.21 11.96
C LEU A 74 2.28 9.40 13.23
N GLU A 75 1.01 9.27 13.60
CA GLU A 75 0.60 8.42 14.71
C GLU A 75 -0.01 7.12 14.20
N ILE A 76 0.42 5.99 14.76
CA ILE A 76 -0.23 4.70 14.52
C ILE A 76 -1.44 4.60 15.46
N THR A 77 -2.64 4.76 14.91
CA THR A 77 -3.89 4.73 15.67
C THR A 77 -4.47 3.31 15.81
N LYS A 78 -4.09 2.39 14.92
CA LYS A 78 -4.27 0.93 15.05
C LYS A 78 -2.98 0.24 14.64
N ASP A 79 -2.39 -0.51 15.57
CA ASP A 79 -1.24 -1.36 15.27
C ASP A 79 -1.70 -2.75 14.80
N ILE A 80 -0.75 -3.54 14.31
CA ILE A 80 -1.00 -4.93 13.92
C ILE A 80 -1.27 -5.80 15.14
N ASP A 81 -2.10 -6.83 14.94
CA ASP A 81 -2.41 -7.84 15.97
C ASP A 81 -1.57 -9.13 15.78
N SER A 82 -1.04 -9.35 14.58
CA SER A 82 -0.27 -10.55 14.23
C SER A 82 1.16 -10.49 14.75
N ASP A 83 1.67 -11.61 15.23
CA ASP A 83 3.12 -11.80 15.39
C ASP A 83 3.75 -12.01 14.00
N ILE A 84 4.63 -11.07 13.63
CA ILE A 84 5.36 -11.03 12.35
C ILE A 84 6.86 -11.28 12.51
N ARG A 85 7.32 -11.70 13.68
CA ARG A 85 8.72 -12.00 13.94
C ARG A 85 9.21 -13.05 12.96
N ASP A 86 10.36 -12.78 12.34
CA ASP A 86 10.95 -13.59 11.27
C ASP A 86 10.10 -13.74 9.99
N HIS A 87 8.97 -13.06 9.90
CA HIS A 87 8.18 -13.02 8.66
C HIS A 87 8.76 -12.03 7.64
N SER A 88 8.54 -12.33 6.36
CA SER A 88 8.64 -11.34 5.30
C SER A 88 7.30 -10.61 5.18
N VAL A 89 7.34 -9.29 5.23
CA VAL A 89 6.16 -8.44 5.30
C VAL A 89 5.97 -7.65 4.00
N PHE A 90 4.77 -7.63 3.49
CA PHE A 90 4.34 -6.75 2.40
C PHE A 90 3.42 -5.66 2.95
N ILE A 91 3.88 -4.42 2.98
CA ILE A 91 3.06 -3.24 3.35
C ILE A 91 2.35 -2.78 2.09
N VAL A 92 1.02 -2.77 2.12
CA VAL A 92 0.16 -2.45 0.97
C VAL A 92 -0.65 -1.19 1.24
N ASP A 93 -0.48 -0.18 0.39
CA ASP A 93 -1.19 1.10 0.49
C ASP A 93 -1.80 1.51 -0.86
N ASP A 94 -2.62 2.54 -0.90
CA ASP A 94 -3.22 3.06 -2.12
C ASP A 94 -2.22 3.90 -2.94
N ILE A 95 -1.49 4.80 -2.30
CA ILE A 95 -0.63 5.75 -2.99
C ILE A 95 0.67 6.03 -2.23
N LEU A 96 1.78 6.06 -2.96
CA LEU A 96 3.03 6.63 -2.47
C LEU A 96 3.09 8.12 -2.82
N ASP A 97 2.73 8.98 -1.87
CA ASP A 97 2.67 10.44 -2.06
C ASP A 97 3.98 11.15 -1.66
N SER A 98 4.37 11.04 -0.40
CA SER A 98 5.63 11.61 0.13
C SER A 98 6.64 10.54 0.56
N GLY A 99 6.20 9.32 0.72
CA GLY A 99 6.99 8.23 1.29
C GLY A 99 7.05 8.22 2.82
N ASN A 100 6.55 9.24 3.51
CA ASN A 100 6.66 9.35 4.96
C ASN A 100 5.96 8.20 5.69
N THR A 101 4.74 7.84 5.26
CA THR A 101 4.00 6.71 5.84
C THR A 101 4.79 5.40 5.69
N MET A 102 5.30 5.14 4.50
CA MET A 102 6.07 3.92 4.24
C MET A 102 7.38 3.86 5.05
N LYS A 103 8.12 4.97 5.13
CA LYS A 103 9.34 5.07 5.97
C LYS A 103 9.03 4.81 7.44
N HIS A 104 7.97 5.42 7.95
CA HIS A 104 7.55 5.25 9.34
C HIS A 104 7.17 3.80 9.64
N LEU A 105 6.36 3.18 8.76
CA LEU A 105 5.94 1.79 8.91
C LEU A 105 7.09 0.80 8.76
N GLN A 106 8.04 1.02 7.85
CA GLN A 106 9.23 0.18 7.74
C GLN A 106 10.05 0.20 9.03
N THR A 107 10.24 1.37 9.62
CA THR A 107 10.96 1.52 10.90
C THR A 107 10.20 0.83 12.03
N HIS A 108 8.89 1.04 12.11
CA HIS A 108 8.04 0.46 13.17
C HIS A 108 8.00 -1.07 13.12
N LEU A 109 7.75 -1.65 11.95
CA LEU A 109 7.62 -3.11 11.78
C LEU A 109 8.96 -3.83 11.78
N GLY A 110 10.06 -3.14 11.42
CA GLY A 110 11.42 -3.66 11.50
C GLY A 110 12.04 -3.58 12.90
N ALA A 111 11.48 -2.79 13.83
CA ALA A 111 11.96 -2.68 15.18
C ALA A 111 11.88 -4.02 15.94
N GLU A 112 12.72 -4.20 16.95
CA GLU A 112 12.78 -5.44 17.75
C GLU A 112 11.43 -5.92 18.27
N ARG A 113 10.52 -4.98 18.56
CA ARG A 113 9.16 -5.28 19.03
C ARG A 113 8.39 -6.17 18.07
N HIS A 114 8.50 -5.92 16.76
CA HIS A 114 7.78 -6.64 15.71
C HIS A 114 8.67 -7.64 14.98
N GLY A 115 9.93 -7.28 14.73
CA GLY A 115 10.97 -8.18 14.24
C GLY A 115 10.76 -8.72 12.84
N ALA A 116 10.13 -7.94 11.94
CA ALA A 116 10.00 -8.34 10.55
C ALA A 116 11.36 -8.58 9.90
N LYS A 117 11.54 -9.74 9.24
CA LYS A 117 12.79 -10.15 8.62
C LYS A 117 13.10 -9.37 7.35
N ASN A 118 12.11 -9.22 6.49
CA ASN A 118 12.18 -8.43 5.27
C ASN A 118 10.91 -7.59 5.16
N ILE A 119 11.01 -6.39 4.60
CA ILE A 119 9.86 -5.53 4.37
C ILE A 119 9.84 -5.12 2.91
N PHE A 120 8.73 -5.38 2.23
CA PHE A 120 8.43 -4.99 0.86
C PHE A 120 7.27 -4.00 0.86
N THR A 121 7.31 -3.04 -0.04
CA THR A 121 6.31 -2.00 -0.16
C THR A 121 5.56 -2.10 -1.48
N VAL A 122 4.25 -1.98 -1.43
CA VAL A 122 3.34 -2.17 -2.56
C VAL A 122 2.32 -1.05 -2.55
N THR A 123 2.12 -0.35 -3.68
CA THR A 123 1.06 0.66 -3.81
C THR A 123 0.30 0.54 -5.12
N ALA A 124 -0.92 1.05 -5.17
CA ALA A 124 -1.62 1.17 -6.44
C ALA A 124 -1.01 2.29 -7.29
N ILE A 125 -0.67 3.42 -6.66
CA ILE A 125 -0.07 4.57 -7.37
C ILE A 125 1.31 4.88 -6.79
N HIS A 126 2.29 5.08 -7.69
CA HIS A 126 3.59 5.65 -7.38
C HIS A 126 3.69 7.06 -7.98
N LYS A 127 3.80 8.10 -7.15
CA LYS A 127 4.09 9.45 -7.62
C LYS A 127 5.56 9.58 -8.00
N GLU A 128 5.85 10.13 -9.19
CA GLU A 128 7.18 10.15 -9.80
C GLU A 128 8.28 10.79 -8.93
N ASN A 129 7.97 11.90 -8.27
CA ASN A 129 8.98 12.71 -7.56
C ASN A 129 9.16 12.31 -6.08
N VAL A 130 8.94 11.04 -5.75
CA VAL A 130 9.10 10.54 -4.38
C VAL A 130 10.40 9.76 -4.25
N ASP A 131 11.32 10.29 -3.45
CA ASP A 131 12.58 9.61 -3.11
C ASP A 131 12.34 8.51 -2.05
N PHE A 132 11.77 7.41 -2.53
CA PHE A 132 11.50 6.23 -1.73
C PHE A 132 11.62 4.96 -2.60
N PRO A 133 12.40 3.95 -2.18
CA PRO A 133 12.60 2.71 -2.94
C PRO A 133 11.36 1.79 -2.85
N LEU A 134 10.32 2.11 -3.63
CA LEU A 134 9.10 1.30 -3.73
C LEU A 134 9.39 0.00 -4.50
N ASN A 135 8.93 -1.14 -3.96
CA ASN A 135 9.18 -2.44 -4.57
C ASN A 135 8.18 -2.77 -5.69
N TYR A 136 6.90 -2.43 -5.49
CA TYR A 136 5.82 -2.81 -6.40
C TYR A 136 4.75 -1.71 -6.51
N TYR A 137 4.25 -1.51 -7.74
CA TYR A 137 3.12 -0.60 -8.01
C TYR A 137 2.40 -1.02 -9.30
N ILE A 138 1.16 -0.56 -9.49
CA ILE A 138 0.40 -0.78 -10.73
C ILE A 138 0.38 0.43 -11.67
N TYR A 139 0.53 1.64 -11.13
CA TYR A 139 0.52 2.85 -11.95
C TYR A 139 1.59 3.84 -11.49
N LYS A 140 2.46 4.24 -12.41
CA LYS A 140 3.41 5.33 -12.21
C LYS A 140 2.81 6.62 -12.75
N GLN A 141 2.68 7.61 -11.87
CA GLN A 141 2.18 8.93 -12.27
C GLN A 141 3.15 9.59 -13.23
N PRO A 142 2.69 10.17 -14.37
CA PRO A 142 3.56 10.95 -15.24
C PRO A 142 4.16 12.18 -14.54
N GLU A 143 5.34 12.58 -14.97
CA GLU A 143 5.98 13.82 -14.52
C GLU A 143 5.10 15.04 -14.81
N ASN A 144 5.30 16.09 -14.02
CA ASN A 144 4.65 17.40 -14.19
C ASN A 144 3.11 17.41 -14.02
N VAL A 145 2.52 16.36 -13.48
CA VAL A 145 1.11 16.35 -13.07
C VAL A 145 1.03 16.03 -11.58
N ASN A 146 0.09 16.65 -10.89
CA ASN A 146 -0.14 16.36 -9.46
C ASN A 146 -1.64 16.37 -9.15
N PRO A 147 -2.40 15.43 -9.74
CA PRO A 147 -3.83 15.37 -9.50
C PRO A 147 -4.14 14.85 -8.09
N TRP A 148 -5.32 15.20 -7.61
CA TRP A 148 -5.92 14.49 -6.48
C TRP A 148 -6.61 13.22 -7.00
N TYR A 149 -6.20 12.06 -6.47
CA TYR A 149 -6.77 10.79 -6.89
C TYR A 149 -7.94 10.37 -6.01
N VAL A 150 -8.99 9.82 -6.62
CA VAL A 150 -10.18 9.32 -5.93
C VAL A 150 -10.66 8.00 -6.54
N GLY A 151 -11.33 7.21 -5.74
CA GLY A 151 -11.84 5.88 -6.10
C GLY A 151 -10.84 4.77 -5.77
N TYR A 152 -11.32 3.55 -5.83
CA TYR A 152 -10.56 2.33 -5.51
C TYR A 152 -9.92 2.38 -4.11
N GLY A 153 -10.67 2.90 -3.14
CA GLY A 153 -10.26 3.09 -1.74
C GLY A 153 -9.89 4.54 -1.40
N MET A 154 -9.34 5.31 -2.34
CA MET A 154 -8.99 6.72 -2.16
C MET A 154 -10.22 7.62 -2.12
N ASP A 155 -10.19 8.68 -1.31
CA ASP A 155 -11.34 9.56 -1.10
C ASP A 155 -11.10 11.03 -1.49
N ASP A 156 -12.22 11.72 -1.67
CA ASP A 156 -12.33 13.17 -1.57
C ASP A 156 -13.33 13.51 -0.45
N LYS A 157 -12.85 14.10 0.64
CA LYS A 157 -13.66 14.48 1.82
C LYS A 157 -14.52 13.34 2.38
N GLY A 158 -13.98 12.12 2.38
CA GLY A 158 -14.65 10.91 2.86
C GLY A 158 -15.51 10.19 1.81
N TYR A 159 -15.70 10.75 0.62
CA TYR A 159 -16.54 10.21 -0.44
C TYR A 159 -15.74 9.53 -1.54
N ASN A 160 -16.43 8.83 -2.43
CA ASN A 160 -15.90 8.19 -3.66
C ASN A 160 -14.98 6.99 -3.48
N ARG A 161 -14.69 6.52 -2.26
CA ARG A 161 -13.86 5.31 -2.04
C ARG A 161 -14.41 4.07 -2.75
N ASN A 162 -15.73 4.00 -2.94
CA ASN A 162 -16.45 2.87 -3.53
C ASN A 162 -16.40 2.79 -5.07
N LEU A 163 -15.76 3.73 -5.75
CA LEU A 163 -15.62 3.67 -7.21
C LEU A 163 -14.65 2.54 -7.60
N ASN A 164 -15.04 1.73 -8.61
CA ASN A 164 -14.22 0.63 -9.14
C ASN A 164 -13.07 1.08 -10.06
N SER A 165 -12.83 2.38 -10.17
CA SER A 165 -11.81 2.99 -11.02
C SER A 165 -11.02 4.03 -10.24
N ILE A 166 -9.79 4.30 -10.67
CA ILE A 166 -9.02 5.44 -10.18
C ILE A 166 -9.26 6.64 -11.10
N ASN A 167 -9.62 7.75 -10.50
CA ASN A 167 -9.92 8.99 -11.21
C ASN A 167 -9.10 10.14 -10.63
N ALA A 168 -8.88 11.18 -11.45
CA ALA A 168 -8.27 12.45 -11.06
C ALA A 168 -9.34 13.54 -10.97
N VAL A 169 -9.26 14.35 -9.91
CA VAL A 169 -10.12 15.52 -9.66
C VAL A 169 -9.32 16.79 -9.89
#